data_6fd6cb1b3e507e1576fbb304231be87e
#
_entry.id   6fd6cb1b3e507e1576fbb304231be87e
#
_cell.length_a   1.000
_cell.length_b   1.000
_cell.length_c   1.000
_cell.angle_alpha   90.00
_cell.angle_beta   90.00
_cell.angle_gamma   90.00
#
_symmetry.space_group_name_H-M   'P 1'
#
loop_
_entity.id
_entity.type
_entity.pdbx_description
1 polymer ?
#
loop_
_entity_poly.entity_id
_entity_poly.type
_entity_poly.pdbx_seq_one_letter_code
_entity_poly.pdbx_strand_id
1 'polypeptide(L)'
;MLEARNICLEVDNDGESLFLLSDVNFCIPRGHFTAIVGPSGCGKTTLLKAIAGIKETTSGTFFWEGRDLAEDGDFEPYEIGYVPQFSIAFEDLTVDENVESSARLRVDADDEELDEIIDSVLEETGLSEIADRPVKLLSGGQKRRLALAME
;
A
#
# COMPACT_ATOMS: atom_id res chain seq x y z
N MET A 1 8.51 -8.96 -11.11
CA MET A 1 8.41 -10.19 -10.28
C MET A 1 8.80 -9.84 -8.86
N LEU A 2 7.96 -10.18 -7.89
CA LEU A 2 8.27 -10.03 -6.47
C LEU A 2 8.62 -11.41 -5.89
N GLU A 3 9.77 -11.53 -5.24
CA GLU A 3 10.19 -12.76 -4.60
C GLU A 3 10.55 -12.51 -3.13
N ALA A 4 10.18 -13.44 -2.26
CA ALA A 4 10.55 -13.44 -0.85
C ALA A 4 11.34 -14.70 -0.54
N ARG A 5 12.47 -14.55 0.16
CA ARG A 5 13.35 -15.64 0.56
C ARG A 5 13.60 -15.62 2.07
N ASN A 6 13.18 -16.69 2.73
CA ASN A 6 13.41 -16.95 4.16
C ASN A 6 12.99 -15.79 5.08
N ILE A 7 11.90 -15.11 4.76
CA ILE A 7 11.42 -13.98 5.54
C ILE A 7 10.99 -14.42 6.94
N CYS A 8 11.66 -13.86 7.93
CA CYS A 8 11.28 -13.99 9.35
C CYS A 8 11.05 -12.61 9.95
N LEU A 9 10.06 -12.52 10.84
CA LEU A 9 9.82 -11.35 11.65
C LEU A 9 9.54 -11.80 13.07
N GLU A 10 10.44 -11.43 13.96
CA GLU A 10 10.42 -11.71 15.38
C GLU A 10 10.21 -10.41 16.15
N VAL A 11 9.41 -10.46 17.19
CA VAL A 11 9.18 -9.34 18.10
C VAL A 11 9.40 -9.82 19.55
N ASP A 12 9.96 -8.96 20.37
CA ASP A 12 10.03 -9.19 21.82
C ASP A 12 8.64 -8.88 22.42
N ASN A 13 8.12 -9.82 23.20
CA ASN A 13 6.87 -9.69 23.93
C ASN A 13 7.14 -10.05 25.41
N ASP A 14 7.43 -9.04 26.23
CA ASP A 14 7.72 -9.18 27.67
C ASP A 14 8.89 -10.13 27.98
N GLY A 15 9.93 -10.13 27.12
CA GLY A 15 11.11 -10.99 27.25
C GLY A 15 10.97 -12.38 26.63
N GLU A 16 9.87 -12.63 25.95
CA GLU A 16 9.69 -13.83 25.12
C GLU A 16 9.70 -13.47 23.63
N SER A 17 10.50 -14.18 22.86
CA SER A 17 10.53 -14.04 21.40
C SER A 17 9.27 -14.62 20.76
N LEU A 18 8.54 -13.78 20.03
CA LEU A 18 7.38 -14.18 19.25
C LEU A 18 7.64 -14.02 17.76
N PHE A 19 7.56 -15.11 17.00
CA PHE A 19 7.61 -15.07 15.55
C PHE A 19 6.24 -14.67 14.97
N LEU A 20 6.19 -13.52 14.31
CA LEU A 20 5.02 -13.08 13.54
C LEU A 20 5.04 -13.63 12.12
N LEU A 21 6.24 -13.82 11.55
CA LEU A 21 6.50 -14.49 10.28
C LEU A 21 7.67 -15.46 10.49
N SER A 22 7.58 -16.67 9.95
CA SER A 22 8.61 -17.69 10.09
C SER A 22 8.85 -18.38 8.76
N ASP A 23 10.05 -18.21 8.22
CA ASP A 23 10.53 -18.83 6.97
C ASP A 23 9.54 -18.71 5.80
N VAL A 24 9.04 -17.49 5.55
CA VAL A 24 8.10 -17.24 4.46
C VAL A 24 8.86 -17.14 3.14
N ASN A 25 8.46 -17.98 2.20
CA ASN A 25 9.04 -18.06 0.86
C ASN A 25 7.94 -18.02 -0.18
N PHE A 26 8.04 -17.14 -1.18
CA PHE A 26 7.13 -17.11 -2.34
C PHE A 26 7.76 -16.38 -3.53
N CYS A 27 7.13 -16.57 -4.68
CA CYS A 27 7.43 -15.82 -5.89
C CYS A 27 6.11 -15.43 -6.58
N ILE A 28 5.93 -14.14 -6.85
CA ILE A 28 4.77 -13.58 -7.56
C ILE A 28 5.26 -13.07 -8.92
N PRO A 29 4.89 -13.71 -10.02
CA PRO A 29 5.25 -13.23 -11.35
C PRO A 29 4.60 -11.87 -11.67
N ARG A 30 5.20 -11.10 -12.56
CA ARG A 30 4.63 -9.84 -13.03
C ARG A 30 3.25 -10.03 -13.66
N GLY A 31 2.33 -9.10 -13.41
CA GLY A 31 0.98 -9.12 -13.97
C GLY A 31 0.04 -10.14 -13.31
N HIS A 32 0.41 -10.74 -12.18
CA HIS A 32 -0.44 -11.67 -11.46
C HIS A 32 -1.13 -11.01 -10.28
N PHE A 33 -2.40 -11.32 -10.13
CA PHE A 33 -3.17 -11.03 -8.92
C PHE A 33 -2.96 -12.16 -7.91
N THR A 34 -2.57 -11.81 -6.67
CA THR A 34 -2.31 -12.78 -5.61
C THR A 34 -3.15 -12.46 -4.39
N ALA A 35 -3.82 -13.47 -3.83
CA ALA A 35 -4.59 -13.36 -2.60
C ALA A 35 -3.91 -14.11 -1.45
N ILE A 36 -3.68 -13.41 -0.32
CA ILE A 36 -3.20 -14.02 0.92
C ILE A 36 -4.42 -14.36 1.79
N VAL A 37 -4.64 -15.65 2.01
CA VAL A 37 -5.78 -16.17 2.77
C VAL A 37 -5.32 -16.90 4.04
N GLY A 38 -6.15 -16.90 5.08
CA GLY A 38 -5.85 -17.58 6.33
C GLY A 38 -6.68 -17.01 7.50
N PRO A 39 -6.67 -17.66 8.68
CA PRO A 39 -7.42 -17.24 9.85
C PRO A 39 -6.97 -15.86 10.37
N SER A 40 -7.76 -15.26 11.25
CA SER A 40 -7.37 -14.02 11.94
C SER A 40 -6.12 -14.26 12.79
N GLY A 41 -5.19 -13.31 12.78
CA GLY A 41 -3.96 -13.39 13.57
C GLY A 41 -2.81 -14.20 12.95
N CYS A 42 -2.99 -14.85 11.77
CA CYS A 42 -1.92 -15.65 11.16
C CYS A 42 -0.83 -14.83 10.41
N GLY A 43 -0.73 -13.53 10.60
CA GLY A 43 0.36 -12.71 10.05
C GLY A 43 0.11 -12.09 8.68
N LYS A 44 -1.08 -12.21 8.04
CA LYS A 44 -1.36 -11.67 6.69
C LYS A 44 -1.03 -10.18 6.55
N THR A 45 -1.57 -9.36 7.46
CA THR A 45 -1.31 -7.91 7.48
C THR A 45 0.15 -7.60 7.79
N THR A 46 0.79 -8.41 8.63
CA THR A 46 2.21 -8.30 8.94
C THR A 46 3.06 -8.55 7.70
N LEU A 47 2.73 -9.60 6.93
CA LEU A 47 3.42 -9.91 5.69
C LEU A 47 3.24 -8.79 4.65
N LEU A 48 2.00 -8.28 4.47
CA LEU A 48 1.76 -7.16 3.55
C LEU A 48 2.55 -5.90 3.93
N LYS A 49 2.63 -5.59 5.24
CA LYS A 49 3.43 -4.46 5.73
C LYS A 49 4.93 -4.68 5.56
N ALA A 50 5.41 -5.93 5.69
CA ALA A 50 6.80 -6.26 5.44
C ALA A 50 7.14 -6.14 3.93
N ILE A 51 6.26 -6.61 3.05
CA ILE A 51 6.41 -6.43 1.58
C ILE A 51 6.46 -4.94 1.22
N ALA A 52 5.59 -4.13 1.84
CA ALA A 52 5.52 -2.69 1.58
C ALA A 52 6.64 -1.86 2.24
N GLY A 53 7.63 -2.48 2.87
CA GLY A 53 8.70 -1.76 3.59
C GLY A 53 8.26 -1.02 4.86
N ILE A 54 6.96 -1.12 5.24
CA ILE A 54 6.41 -0.44 6.43
C ILE A 54 6.87 -1.10 7.74
N LYS A 55 7.23 -2.37 7.67
CA LYS A 55 7.70 -3.15 8.81
C LYS A 55 8.94 -3.92 8.45
N GLU A 56 10.04 -3.64 9.16
CA GLU A 56 11.31 -4.34 8.97
C GLU A 56 11.19 -5.81 9.34
N THR A 57 11.87 -6.66 8.58
CA THR A 57 12.00 -8.09 8.84
C THR A 57 13.25 -8.36 9.68
N THR A 58 13.22 -9.39 10.51
CA THR A 58 14.37 -9.80 11.33
C THR A 58 15.43 -10.49 10.47
N SER A 59 14.99 -11.23 9.44
CA SER A 59 15.89 -11.89 8.49
C SER A 59 15.13 -12.22 7.19
N GLY A 60 15.91 -12.63 6.18
CA GLY A 60 15.42 -12.90 4.84
C GLY A 60 15.44 -11.66 3.96
N THR A 61 15.13 -11.83 2.68
CA THR A 61 15.25 -10.76 1.68
C THR A 61 14.05 -10.77 0.73
N PHE A 62 13.56 -9.57 0.40
CA PHE A 62 12.65 -9.36 -0.73
C PHE A 62 13.43 -8.92 -1.96
N PHE A 63 13.03 -9.46 -3.11
CA PHE A 63 13.57 -9.07 -4.42
C PHE A 63 12.45 -8.51 -5.29
N TRP A 64 12.70 -7.35 -5.88
CA TRP A 64 11.82 -6.72 -6.87
C TRP A 64 12.51 -6.64 -8.22
N GLU A 65 11.96 -7.34 -9.22
CA GLU A 65 12.53 -7.43 -10.58
C GLU A 65 14.04 -7.86 -10.58
N GLY A 66 14.42 -8.69 -9.59
CA GLY A 66 15.79 -9.16 -9.40
C GLY A 66 16.67 -8.23 -8.54
N ARG A 67 16.21 -7.03 -8.17
CA ARG A 67 16.87 -6.11 -7.26
C ARG A 67 16.63 -6.57 -5.81
N ASP A 68 17.68 -6.61 -5.00
CA ASP A 68 17.61 -6.87 -3.57
C ASP A 68 17.17 -5.60 -2.85
N LEU A 69 15.96 -5.62 -2.23
CA LEU A 69 15.43 -4.43 -1.58
C LEU A 69 16.17 -4.04 -0.30
N ALA A 70 16.96 -4.94 0.28
CA ALA A 70 17.75 -4.64 1.47
C ALA A 70 19.12 -4.03 1.14
N GLU A 71 19.72 -4.41 0.00
CA GLU A 71 21.07 -3.99 -0.40
C GLU A 71 21.06 -2.91 -1.48
N ASP A 72 20.17 -3.04 -2.47
CA ASP A 72 20.11 -2.18 -3.66
C ASP A 72 19.11 -1.01 -3.51
N GLY A 73 18.44 -0.89 -2.36
CA GLY A 73 17.47 0.14 -2.04
C GLY A 73 16.00 -0.31 -2.13
N ASP A 74 15.16 0.33 -1.36
CA ASP A 74 13.71 0.10 -1.28
C ASP A 74 12.98 0.33 -2.60
N PHE A 75 11.66 0.11 -2.58
CA PHE A 75 10.79 0.49 -3.70
C PHE A 75 10.84 2.00 -3.93
N GLU A 76 10.85 2.39 -5.20
CA GLU A 76 10.54 3.76 -5.57
C GLU A 76 9.04 4.06 -5.32
N PRO A 77 8.65 5.30 -5.03
CA PRO A 77 7.26 5.67 -4.72
C PRO A 77 6.23 5.23 -5.77
N TYR A 78 6.63 5.16 -7.05
CA TYR A 78 5.78 4.71 -8.16
C TYR A 78 5.77 3.18 -8.39
N GLU A 79 6.62 2.44 -7.68
CA GLU A 79 6.70 0.97 -7.81
C GLU A 79 5.72 0.25 -6.89
N ILE A 80 5.25 0.92 -5.82
CA ILE A 80 4.39 0.30 -4.82
C ILE A 80 3.32 1.25 -4.31
N GLY A 81 2.09 0.76 -4.21
CA GLY A 81 1.00 1.37 -3.48
C GLY A 81 0.56 0.47 -2.32
N TYR A 82 0.32 1.05 -1.16
CA TYR A 82 -0.16 0.33 0.02
C TYR A 82 -1.48 0.91 0.53
N VAL A 83 -2.58 0.20 0.27
CA VAL A 83 -3.90 0.59 0.78
C VAL A 83 -4.11 -0.03 2.17
N PRO A 84 -4.13 0.77 3.25
CA PRO A 84 -4.31 0.25 4.60
C PRO A 84 -5.76 -0.20 4.86
N GLN A 85 -5.95 -0.98 5.92
CA GLN A 85 -7.28 -1.46 6.30
C GLN A 85 -8.24 -0.33 6.69
N PHE A 86 -7.71 0.75 7.28
CA PHE A 86 -8.46 1.95 7.65
C PHE A 86 -8.01 3.11 6.78
N SER A 87 -8.96 3.96 6.38
CA SER A 87 -8.65 5.14 5.57
C SER A 87 -7.68 6.07 6.29
N ILE A 88 -6.71 6.58 5.53
CA ILE A 88 -5.78 7.64 5.96
C ILE A 88 -6.22 9.01 5.43
N ALA A 89 -7.33 9.09 4.71
CA ALA A 89 -7.85 10.32 4.14
C ALA A 89 -8.25 11.33 5.23
N PHE A 90 -8.00 12.59 4.97
CA PHE A 90 -8.43 13.70 5.82
C PHE A 90 -9.95 13.88 5.74
N GLU A 91 -10.64 13.66 6.86
CA GLU A 91 -12.12 13.59 6.87
C GLU A 91 -12.82 14.93 6.58
N ASP A 92 -12.16 16.04 6.87
CA ASP A 92 -12.70 17.39 6.64
C ASP A 92 -12.44 17.94 5.23
N LEU A 93 -11.52 17.34 4.49
CA LEU A 93 -11.25 17.66 3.09
C LEU A 93 -12.22 16.92 2.17
N THR A 94 -12.37 17.41 0.94
CA THR A 94 -13.13 16.75 -0.11
C THR A 94 -12.38 15.52 -0.65
N VAL A 95 -13.06 14.72 -1.46
CA VAL A 95 -12.45 13.61 -2.19
C VAL A 95 -11.34 14.12 -3.09
N ASP A 96 -11.61 15.17 -3.87
CA ASP A 96 -10.68 15.80 -4.78
C ASP A 96 -9.43 16.32 -4.07
N GLU A 97 -9.59 17.12 -3.01
CA GLU A 97 -8.48 17.65 -2.21
C GLU A 97 -7.58 16.56 -1.60
N ASN A 98 -8.15 15.41 -1.25
CA ASN A 98 -7.37 14.26 -0.76
C ASN A 98 -6.56 13.61 -1.89
N VAL A 99 -7.15 13.41 -3.06
CA VAL A 99 -6.47 12.84 -4.23
C VAL A 99 -5.37 13.80 -4.71
N GLU A 100 -5.67 15.10 -4.84
CA GLU A 100 -4.69 16.11 -5.20
C GLU A 100 -3.49 16.11 -4.25
N SER A 101 -3.75 16.10 -2.94
CA SER A 101 -2.67 16.08 -1.92
C SER A 101 -1.77 14.86 -2.05
N SER A 102 -2.33 13.70 -2.38
CA SER A 102 -1.56 12.46 -2.59
C SER A 102 -0.79 12.49 -3.92
N ALA A 103 -1.42 12.96 -4.99
CA ALA A 103 -0.81 13.05 -6.31
C ALA A 103 0.42 13.99 -6.29
N ARG A 104 0.31 15.16 -5.65
CA ARG A 104 1.44 16.10 -5.49
C ARG A 104 2.64 15.54 -4.73
N LEU A 105 2.47 14.49 -3.94
CA LEU A 105 3.56 13.81 -3.22
C LEU A 105 4.22 12.69 -4.05
N ARG A 106 3.55 12.19 -5.08
CA ARG A 106 3.98 11.01 -5.85
C ARG A 106 4.39 11.31 -7.28
N VAL A 107 3.84 12.37 -7.85
CA VAL A 107 4.03 12.71 -9.27
C VAL A 107 4.72 14.05 -9.38
N ASP A 108 5.78 14.11 -10.20
CA ASP A 108 6.43 15.34 -10.60
C ASP A 108 5.79 15.81 -11.92
N ALA A 109 4.68 16.53 -11.80
CA ALA A 109 3.86 17.03 -12.91
C ALA A 109 3.55 18.52 -12.70
N ASP A 110 3.31 19.26 -13.79
CA ASP A 110 2.76 20.60 -13.69
C ASP A 110 1.27 20.59 -13.31
N ASP A 111 0.68 21.77 -13.06
CA ASP A 111 -0.71 21.84 -12.57
C ASP A 111 -1.71 21.32 -13.61
N GLU A 112 -1.48 21.48 -14.92
CA GLU A 112 -2.38 21.01 -15.98
C GLU A 112 -2.32 19.47 -16.12
N GLU A 113 -1.12 18.92 -16.10
CA GLU A 113 -0.90 17.46 -16.10
C GLU A 113 -1.46 16.80 -14.82
N LEU A 114 -1.34 17.48 -13.69
CA LEU A 114 -1.85 16.99 -12.40
C LEU A 114 -3.38 16.91 -12.40
N ASP A 115 -4.07 17.94 -12.92
CA ASP A 115 -5.52 17.96 -13.05
C ASP A 115 -6.02 16.81 -13.95
N GLU A 116 -5.33 16.53 -15.08
CA GLU A 116 -5.66 15.39 -15.96
C GLU A 116 -5.50 14.04 -15.23
N ILE A 117 -4.45 13.89 -14.43
CA ILE A 117 -4.22 12.67 -13.64
C ILE A 117 -5.33 12.49 -12.59
N ILE A 118 -5.68 13.55 -11.87
CA ILE A 118 -6.72 13.53 -10.83
C ILE A 118 -8.06 13.13 -11.45
N ASP A 119 -8.46 13.78 -12.54
CA ASP A 119 -9.71 13.49 -13.25
C ASP A 119 -9.77 12.03 -13.70
N SER A 120 -8.69 11.50 -14.26
CA SER A 120 -8.58 10.10 -14.70
C SER A 120 -8.73 9.14 -13.52
N VAL A 121 -8.04 9.39 -12.41
CA VAL A 121 -8.10 8.56 -11.20
C VAL A 121 -9.50 8.57 -10.57
N LEU A 122 -10.15 9.73 -10.52
CA LEU A 122 -11.52 9.87 -10.02
C LEU A 122 -12.52 9.11 -10.90
N GLU A 123 -12.34 9.13 -12.21
CA GLU A 123 -13.17 8.36 -13.14
C GLU A 123 -12.97 6.85 -12.97
N GLU A 124 -11.73 6.38 -12.98
CA GLU A 124 -11.39 4.96 -12.83
C GLU A 124 -11.88 4.36 -11.51
N THR A 125 -11.83 5.15 -10.43
CA THR A 125 -12.31 4.72 -9.10
C THR A 125 -13.80 4.97 -8.88
N GLY A 126 -14.48 5.60 -9.84
CA GLY A 126 -15.90 5.95 -9.78
C GLY A 126 -16.23 6.93 -8.65
N LEU A 127 -15.39 7.95 -8.48
CA LEU A 127 -15.53 8.98 -7.46
C LEU A 127 -15.86 10.37 -8.04
N SER A 128 -15.85 10.56 -9.38
CA SER A 128 -16.05 11.84 -10.06
C SER A 128 -17.32 12.58 -9.62
N GLU A 129 -18.46 11.87 -9.49
CA GLU A 129 -19.75 12.48 -9.09
C GLU A 129 -19.77 12.98 -7.63
N ILE A 130 -18.78 12.61 -6.83
CA ILE A 130 -18.68 12.96 -5.42
C ILE A 130 -17.36 13.65 -5.08
N ALA A 131 -16.62 14.15 -6.08
CA ALA A 131 -15.33 14.79 -5.91
C ALA A 131 -15.35 15.94 -4.89
N ASP A 132 -16.39 16.79 -4.94
CA ASP A 132 -16.59 17.92 -4.02
C ASP A 132 -17.10 17.52 -2.63
N ARG A 133 -17.35 16.23 -2.37
CA ARG A 133 -17.96 15.79 -1.12
C ARG A 133 -16.92 15.59 -0.03
N PRO A 134 -17.10 16.17 1.19
CA PRO A 134 -16.23 15.90 2.33
C PRO A 134 -16.18 14.41 2.70
N VAL A 135 -14.98 13.90 2.98
CA VAL A 135 -14.73 12.48 3.24
C VAL A 135 -15.52 11.92 4.43
N LYS A 136 -15.79 12.75 5.44
CA LYS A 136 -16.62 12.36 6.59
C LYS A 136 -18.06 11.93 6.22
N LEU A 137 -18.57 12.36 5.06
CA LEU A 137 -19.91 12.02 4.56
C LEU A 137 -19.92 10.79 3.67
N LEU A 138 -18.77 10.18 3.39
CA LEU A 138 -18.65 9.02 2.53
C LEU A 138 -19.05 7.72 3.24
N SER A 139 -19.66 6.81 2.48
CA SER A 139 -19.84 5.42 2.92
C SER A 139 -18.50 4.70 3.05
N GLY A 140 -18.46 3.57 3.80
CA GLY A 140 -17.25 2.77 3.96
C GLY A 140 -16.68 2.27 2.63
N GLY A 141 -17.53 1.94 1.66
CA GLY A 141 -17.09 1.54 0.31
C GLY A 141 -16.48 2.69 -0.48
N GLN A 142 -17.04 3.91 -0.36
CA GLN A 142 -16.48 5.12 -0.98
C GLN A 142 -15.13 5.49 -0.35
N LYS A 143 -15.00 5.42 0.99
CA LYS A 143 -13.73 5.65 1.69
C LYS A 143 -12.64 4.66 1.24
N ARG A 144 -12.99 3.39 0.96
CA ARG A 144 -12.04 2.41 0.44
C ARG A 144 -11.59 2.71 -1.00
N ARG A 145 -12.52 3.15 -1.86
CA ARG A 145 -12.17 3.58 -3.22
C ARG A 145 -11.30 4.83 -3.21
N LEU A 146 -11.58 5.78 -2.30
CA LEU A 146 -10.72 6.95 -2.09
C LEU A 146 -9.32 6.54 -1.63
N ALA A 147 -9.20 5.60 -0.67
CA ALA A 147 -7.90 5.10 -0.25
C ALA A 147 -7.12 4.43 -1.39
N LEU A 148 -7.80 3.83 -2.37
CA LEU A 148 -7.17 3.31 -3.58
C LEU A 148 -6.76 4.44 -4.54
N ALA A 149 -7.59 5.47 -4.68
CA ALA A 149 -7.32 6.62 -5.54
C ALA A 149 -6.13 7.47 -5.06
N MET A 150 -5.82 7.41 -3.77
CA MET A 150 -4.69 8.14 -3.15
C MET A 150 -3.34 7.41 -3.31
N GLU A 151 -3.34 6.14 -3.76
CA GLU A 151 -2.15 5.28 -3.96
C GLU A 151 -1.79 5.16 -5.45
#